data_1570d535b5e772e6f81b422d17a2b2d6
#
_entry.id   1570d535b5e772e6f81b422d17a2b2d6
#
_cell.length_a   1.000
_cell.length_b   1.000
_cell.length_c   1.000
_cell.angle_alpha   90.00
_cell.angle_beta   90.00
_cell.angle_gamma   90.00
#
_symmetry.space_group_name_H-M   'P 1'
#
loop_
_entity.id
_entity.type
_entity.pdbx_description
1 polymer ?
#
loop_
_entity_poly.entity_id
_entity_poly.type
_entity_poly.pdbx_seq_one_letter_code
_entity_poly.pdbx_strand_id
1 'polypeptide(L)'
;MTKMTGLRPVTLCFPPHWYYAAVPADLVYTGAFLKSHDIPVRALDLSAGLLHHHLLRVPGFKALQTRETYLAPLDYAAATQQVDDALAAVSARYQCEYGFPALRFPGVDVEHVPTA
;
A
#
# COMPACT_ATOMS: atom_id res chain seq x y z
N MET A 1 18.63 -12.84 29.55
CA MET A 1 18.52 -12.78 28.06
C MET A 1 19.78 -12.16 27.52
N THR A 2 20.49 -12.88 26.69
CA THR A 2 21.67 -12.35 26.03
C THR A 2 21.19 -11.38 24.94
N LYS A 3 21.47 -10.09 25.13
CA LYS A 3 21.26 -9.11 24.07
C LYS A 3 22.13 -9.53 22.88
N MET A 4 21.52 -9.88 21.78
CA MET A 4 22.27 -10.13 20.54
C MET A 4 22.71 -8.79 19.98
N THR A 5 23.83 -8.28 20.52
CA THR A 5 24.47 -7.05 20.05
C THR A 5 25.08 -7.32 18.67
N GLY A 6 24.74 -6.51 17.68
CA GLY A 6 25.28 -6.58 16.34
C GLY A 6 24.39 -7.17 15.26
N LEU A 7 23.14 -7.58 15.58
CA LEU A 7 22.17 -7.96 14.58
C LEU A 7 21.68 -6.73 13.78
N ARG A 8 21.70 -6.85 12.47
CA ARG A 8 21.07 -5.87 11.61
C ARG A 8 19.54 -5.96 11.78
N PRO A 9 18.83 -4.83 11.75
CA PRO A 9 17.38 -4.84 11.78
C PRO A 9 16.79 -5.66 10.65
N VAL A 10 15.78 -6.47 10.96
CA VAL A 10 14.93 -7.11 9.98
C VAL A 10 13.92 -6.06 9.48
N THR A 11 13.86 -5.86 8.18
CA THR A 11 12.88 -4.97 7.58
C THR A 11 11.66 -5.79 7.15
N LEU A 12 10.53 -5.51 7.76
CA LEU A 12 9.23 -6.03 7.34
C LEU A 12 8.60 -5.02 6.40
N CYS A 13 8.33 -5.45 5.19
CA CYS A 13 7.76 -4.61 4.15
C CYS A 13 6.38 -5.10 3.79
N PHE A 14 5.39 -4.23 3.88
CA PHE A 14 4.05 -4.48 3.40
C PHE A 14 3.85 -3.75 2.06
N PRO A 15 3.73 -4.49 0.94
CA PRO A 15 3.68 -3.87 -0.37
C PRO A 15 2.35 -3.16 -0.62
N PRO A 16 2.31 -2.15 -1.49
CA PRO A 16 1.07 -1.63 -2.00
C PRO A 16 0.46 -2.68 -2.95
N HIS A 17 -0.80 -2.82 -3.09
CA HIS A 17 -1.90 -1.94 -2.76
C HIS A 17 -2.82 -2.66 -1.77
N TRP A 18 -2.98 -2.11 -0.60
CA TRP A 18 -3.79 -2.69 0.47
C TRP A 18 -4.80 -1.68 1.01
N TYR A 19 -5.67 -2.16 1.86
CA TYR A 19 -6.69 -1.37 2.50
C TYR A 19 -6.09 -0.33 3.46
N TYR A 20 -6.36 0.96 3.22
CA TYR A 20 -5.70 2.05 3.94
C TYR A 20 -6.26 2.34 5.34
N ALA A 21 -7.43 1.82 5.65
CA ALA A 21 -8.11 2.13 6.91
C ALA A 21 -7.58 1.36 8.12
N ALA A 22 -6.72 0.37 7.90
CA ALA A 22 -6.18 -0.45 8.97
C ALA A 22 -4.71 -0.80 8.72
N VAL A 23 -3.96 -0.91 9.81
CA VAL A 23 -2.60 -1.44 9.78
C VAL A 23 -2.67 -2.94 9.47
N PRO A 24 -1.82 -3.48 8.57
CA PRO A 24 -1.81 -4.91 8.30
C PRO A 24 -1.51 -5.71 9.57
N ALA A 25 -2.42 -6.61 9.93
CA ALA A 25 -2.29 -7.41 11.15
C ALA A 25 -1.01 -8.26 11.14
N ASP A 26 -0.69 -8.85 10.00
CA ASP A 26 0.51 -9.68 9.83
C ASP A 26 1.80 -8.90 10.13
N LEU A 27 1.88 -7.64 9.71
CA LEU A 27 3.01 -6.77 9.99
C LEU A 27 3.16 -6.51 11.48
N VAL A 28 2.05 -6.25 12.17
CA VAL A 28 2.01 -6.00 13.61
C VAL A 28 2.40 -7.23 14.39
N TYR A 29 1.79 -8.39 14.11
CA TYR A 29 2.06 -9.63 14.82
C TYR A 29 3.47 -10.13 14.60
N THR A 30 3.96 -10.14 13.37
CA THR A 30 5.32 -10.57 13.06
C THR A 30 6.34 -9.63 13.70
N GLY A 31 6.12 -8.33 13.65
CA GLY A 31 6.98 -7.34 14.30
C GLY A 31 7.04 -7.52 15.83
N ALA A 32 5.89 -7.73 16.45
CA ALA A 32 5.80 -7.98 17.90
C ALA A 32 6.52 -9.29 18.30
N PHE A 33 6.33 -10.35 17.52
CA PHE A 33 7.01 -11.62 17.74
C PHE A 33 8.53 -11.49 17.68
N LEU A 34 9.05 -10.84 16.64
CA LEU A 34 10.49 -10.64 16.50
C LEU A 34 11.06 -9.76 17.62
N LYS A 35 10.35 -8.70 18.00
CA LYS A 35 10.76 -7.84 19.12
C LYS A 35 10.79 -8.60 20.45
N SER A 36 9.85 -9.53 20.66
CA SER A 36 9.83 -10.37 21.88
C SER A 36 11.02 -11.33 21.97
N HIS A 37 11.72 -11.56 20.86
CA HIS A 37 12.92 -12.37 20.77
C HIS A 37 14.21 -11.52 20.64
N ASP A 38 14.12 -10.25 21.02
CA ASP A 38 15.25 -9.28 20.96
C ASP A 38 15.82 -9.09 19.55
N ILE A 39 15.02 -9.33 18.50
CA ILE A 39 15.40 -9.08 17.12
C ILE A 39 14.93 -7.66 16.74
N PRO A 40 15.84 -6.76 16.36
CA PRO A 40 15.46 -5.42 15.96
C PRO A 40 14.67 -5.45 14.65
N VAL A 41 13.57 -4.72 14.61
CA VAL A 41 12.63 -4.72 13.48
C VAL A 41 12.39 -3.30 13.00
N ARG A 42 12.41 -3.13 11.69
CA ARG A 42 11.91 -1.95 11.00
C ARG A 42 10.68 -2.36 10.19
N ALA A 43 9.57 -1.71 10.40
CA ALA A 43 8.35 -1.93 9.64
C ALA A 43 8.15 -0.82 8.61
N LEU A 44 7.87 -1.20 7.36
CA LEU A 44 7.57 -0.30 6.26
C LEU A 44 6.21 -0.67 5.66
N ASP A 45 5.24 0.22 5.83
CA ASP A 45 3.95 0.13 5.18
C ASP A 45 4.00 0.96 3.89
N LEU A 46 4.23 0.31 2.76
CA LEU A 46 4.31 0.96 1.47
C LEU A 46 2.93 1.35 0.93
N SER A 47 1.85 0.74 1.39
CA SER A 47 0.49 1.20 1.09
C SER A 47 0.23 2.57 1.70
N ALA A 48 0.59 2.77 2.96
CA ALA A 48 0.51 4.09 3.60
C ALA A 48 1.43 5.11 2.90
N GLY A 49 2.61 4.69 2.47
CA GLY A 49 3.53 5.51 1.68
C GLY A 49 2.92 5.97 0.36
N LEU A 50 2.27 5.07 -0.38
CA LEU A 50 1.55 5.41 -1.62
C LEU A 50 0.45 6.44 -1.33
N LEU A 51 -0.36 6.20 -0.29
CA LEU A 51 -1.40 7.12 0.13
C LEU A 51 -0.84 8.53 0.38
N HIS A 52 0.19 8.62 1.21
CA HIS A 52 0.78 9.90 1.59
C HIS A 52 1.43 10.64 0.43
N HIS A 53 2.17 9.94 -0.41
CA HIS A 53 2.96 10.59 -1.45
C HIS A 53 2.18 10.87 -2.74
N HIS A 54 1.16 10.10 -3.02
CA HIS A 54 0.50 10.14 -4.33
C HIS A 54 -1.00 10.41 -4.29
N LEU A 55 -1.73 9.89 -3.31
CA LEU A 55 -3.19 9.94 -3.31
C LEU A 55 -3.79 11.08 -2.47
N LEU A 56 -3.22 11.42 -1.33
CA LEU A 56 -3.79 12.46 -0.45
C LEU A 56 -3.85 13.86 -1.09
N ARG A 57 -3.03 14.10 -2.09
CA ARG A 57 -2.99 15.37 -2.83
C ARG A 57 -3.99 15.43 -3.99
N VAL A 58 -4.63 14.31 -4.30
CA VAL A 58 -5.59 14.22 -5.39
C VAL A 58 -6.97 14.63 -4.87
N PRO A 59 -7.58 15.71 -5.40
CA PRO A 59 -8.90 16.17 -4.94
C PRO A 59 -9.98 15.09 -5.06
N GLY A 60 -9.94 14.28 -6.12
CA GLY A 60 -10.85 13.16 -6.32
C GLY A 60 -10.76 12.10 -5.25
N PHE A 61 -9.57 11.80 -4.75
CA PHE A 61 -9.39 10.85 -3.65
C PHE A 61 -10.07 11.35 -2.37
N LYS A 62 -9.93 12.63 -2.07
CA LYS A 62 -10.60 13.25 -0.92
C LYS A 62 -12.12 13.26 -1.10
N ALA A 63 -12.60 13.55 -2.30
CA ALA A 63 -14.02 13.53 -2.63
C ALA A 63 -14.64 12.16 -2.44
N LEU A 64 -13.93 11.07 -2.76
CA LEU A 64 -14.39 9.69 -2.57
C LEU A 64 -14.53 9.29 -1.08
N GLN A 65 -14.09 10.12 -0.16
CA GLN A 65 -14.26 9.90 1.29
C GLN A 65 -15.54 10.58 1.82
N THR A 66 -16.28 11.27 0.98
CA THR A 66 -17.53 11.92 1.36
C THR A 66 -18.73 11.19 0.75
N ARG A 67 -19.78 11.06 1.56
CA ARG A 67 -21.02 10.39 1.13
C ARG A 67 -21.67 11.07 -0.07
N GLU A 68 -21.67 12.38 -0.09
CA GLU A 68 -22.31 13.20 -1.11
C GLU A 68 -21.79 12.88 -2.52
N THR A 69 -20.51 12.58 -2.65
CA THR A 69 -19.89 12.20 -3.93
C THR A 69 -20.54 10.95 -4.52
N TYR A 70 -20.86 9.97 -3.68
CA TYR A 70 -21.49 8.71 -4.13
C TYR A 70 -22.95 8.88 -4.53
N LEU A 71 -23.58 9.95 -4.09
CA LEU A 71 -24.97 10.27 -4.43
C LEU A 71 -25.09 11.12 -5.72
N ALA A 72 -23.97 11.62 -6.23
CA ALA A 72 -23.90 12.43 -7.45
C ALA A 72 -23.08 11.69 -8.52
N PRO A 73 -23.71 11.02 -9.50
CA PRO A 73 -23.00 10.17 -10.47
C PRO A 73 -21.88 10.87 -11.24
N LEU A 74 -22.07 12.13 -11.60
CA LEU A 74 -21.04 12.89 -12.34
C LEU A 74 -19.85 13.23 -11.43
N ASP A 75 -20.10 13.58 -10.18
CA ASP A 75 -19.02 13.86 -9.22
C ASP A 75 -18.24 12.60 -8.87
N TYR A 76 -18.92 11.48 -8.74
CA TYR A 76 -18.31 10.18 -8.54
C TYR A 76 -17.41 9.79 -9.72
N ALA A 77 -17.91 9.93 -10.95
CA ALA A 77 -17.14 9.64 -12.16
C ALA A 77 -15.90 10.53 -12.28
N ALA A 78 -16.04 11.83 -11.99
CA ALA A 78 -14.92 12.77 -12.03
C ALA A 78 -13.88 12.43 -10.96
N ALA A 79 -14.30 12.09 -9.74
CA ALA A 79 -13.41 11.74 -8.63
C ALA A 79 -12.63 10.44 -8.92
N THR A 80 -13.30 9.41 -9.42
CA THR A 80 -12.66 8.15 -9.82
C THR A 80 -11.68 8.34 -10.95
N GLN A 81 -12.00 9.16 -11.94
CA GLN A 81 -11.08 9.47 -13.03
C GLN A 81 -9.80 10.15 -12.55
N GLN A 82 -9.91 11.08 -11.61
CA GLN A 82 -8.73 11.73 -11.02
C GLN A 82 -7.82 10.76 -10.29
N VAL A 83 -8.39 9.81 -9.56
CA VAL A 83 -7.62 8.76 -8.87
C VAL A 83 -6.95 7.83 -9.88
N ASP A 84 -7.67 7.41 -10.90
CA ASP A 84 -7.13 6.56 -11.96
C ASP A 84 -5.99 7.25 -12.71
N ASP A 85 -6.12 8.54 -13.01
CA ASP A 85 -5.07 9.33 -13.64
C ASP A 85 -3.81 9.44 -12.74
N ALA A 86 -4.00 9.61 -11.44
CA ALA A 86 -2.90 9.64 -10.48
C ALA A 86 -2.18 8.29 -10.39
N LEU A 87 -2.93 7.18 -10.36
CA LEU A 87 -2.36 5.83 -10.37
C LEU A 87 -1.65 5.51 -11.69
N ALA A 88 -2.18 5.97 -12.81
CA ALA A 88 -1.54 5.84 -14.11
C ALA A 88 -0.20 6.60 -14.15
N ALA A 89 -0.14 7.79 -13.58
CA ALA A 89 1.11 8.56 -13.47
C ALA A 89 2.17 7.85 -12.61
N VAL A 90 1.76 7.23 -11.51
CA VAL A 90 2.65 6.40 -10.69
C VAL A 90 3.14 5.19 -11.47
N SER A 91 2.24 4.52 -12.19
CA SER A 91 2.56 3.37 -13.03
C SER A 91 3.62 3.70 -14.09
N ALA A 92 3.44 4.82 -14.78
CA ALA A 92 4.38 5.27 -15.79
C ALA A 92 5.75 5.61 -15.21
N ARG A 93 5.78 6.25 -14.02
CA ARG A 93 7.03 6.65 -13.36
C ARG A 93 7.87 5.46 -12.92
N TYR A 94 7.23 4.41 -12.41
CA TYR A 94 7.93 3.24 -11.84
C TYR A 94 7.91 2.02 -12.76
N GLN A 95 7.48 2.16 -14.00
CA GLN A 95 7.43 1.10 -15.00
C GLN A 95 6.66 -0.14 -14.51
N CYS A 96 5.52 0.09 -13.86
CA CYS A 96 4.61 -0.95 -13.38
C CYS A 96 3.19 -0.61 -13.79
N GLU A 97 2.29 -1.57 -13.68
CA GLU A 97 0.86 -1.31 -13.82
C GLU A 97 0.24 -1.23 -12.44
N TYR A 98 -0.24 -0.05 -12.09
CA TYR A 98 -0.91 0.18 -10.83
C TYR A 98 -2.38 0.44 -11.08
N GLY A 99 -3.21 -0.49 -10.69
CA GLY A 99 -4.65 -0.40 -10.83
C GLY A 99 -5.34 -1.14 -9.69
N PHE A 100 -6.59 -0.80 -9.46
CA PHE A 100 -7.36 -1.57 -8.48
C PHE A 100 -7.75 -2.95 -9.08
N PRO A 101 -7.54 -4.06 -8.37
CA PRO A 101 -7.04 -4.19 -7.00
C PRO A 101 -5.55 -4.61 -6.90
N ALA A 102 -4.78 -4.54 -7.98
CA ALA A 102 -3.47 -5.17 -8.01
C ALA A 102 -2.36 -4.29 -8.60
N LEU A 103 -1.17 -4.48 -8.08
CA LEU A 103 0.06 -3.99 -8.67
C LEU A 103 0.61 -5.07 -9.63
N ARG A 104 0.88 -4.71 -10.87
CA ARG A 104 1.46 -5.60 -11.87
C ARG A 104 2.79 -5.07 -12.37
N PHE A 105 3.72 -5.96 -12.55
CA PHE A 105 5.01 -5.67 -13.19
C PHE A 105 5.05 -6.32 -14.56
N PRO A 106 5.39 -5.58 -15.63
CA PRO A 106 5.52 -6.16 -16.96
C PRO A 106 6.52 -7.32 -16.96
N GLY A 107 6.15 -8.41 -17.63
CA GLY A 107 6.99 -9.59 -17.73
C GLY A 107 6.94 -10.56 -16.54
N VAL A 108 6.16 -10.26 -15.51
CA VAL A 108 5.90 -11.19 -14.41
C VAL A 108 4.58 -11.91 -14.66
N ASP A 109 4.66 -13.23 -14.78
CA ASP A 109 3.48 -14.06 -14.94
C ASP A 109 2.82 -14.31 -13.59
N VAL A 110 1.65 -13.67 -13.41
CA VAL A 110 0.91 -13.71 -12.14
C VAL A 110 0.19 -15.05 -11.94
N GLU A 111 0.02 -15.84 -13.01
CA GLU A 111 -0.68 -17.14 -12.94
C GLU A 111 0.10 -18.19 -12.14
N HIS A 112 1.37 -17.94 -11.92
CA HIS A 112 2.27 -18.87 -11.22
C HIS A 112 2.60 -18.45 -9.78
N VAL A 113 1.96 -17.40 -9.26
CA VAL A 113 2.09 -17.06 -7.85
C VAL A 113 1.26 -18.07 -7.03
N PRO A 114 1.91 -18.91 -6.20
CA PRO A 114 1.15 -19.85 -5.37
C PRO A 114 0.20 -19.08 -4.48
N THR A 115 -1.07 -19.26 -4.69
CA THR A 115 -2.08 -18.85 -3.70
C THR A 115 -1.92 -19.75 -2.48
N ALA A 116 -1.33 -19.20 -1.48
CA ALA A 116 -1.30 -19.86 -0.17
C ALA A 116 -2.69 -19.98 0.41
#